data_6d23a65e6310ce308fc9e196feeab033
#
_entry.id   6d23a65e6310ce308fc9e196feeab033
#
_cell.length_a   1.000
_cell.length_b   1.000
_cell.length_c   1.000
_cell.angle_alpha   90.00
_cell.angle_beta   90.00
_cell.angle_gamma   90.00
#
_symmetry.space_group_name_H-M   'P 1'
#
loop_
_entity.id
_entity.type
_entity.pdbx_description
1 polymer ?
#
loop_
_entity_poly.entity_id
_entity_poly.type
_entity_poly.pdbx_seq_one_letter_code
_entity_poly.pdbx_strand_id
1 'polypeptide(L)'
;MQQFDFDLFVIGAGSGGARAARVAAKHGARVGIAEGANFGGTCVNRGCVPKKLMVYASRIPDAIKSGKAFGWDAPAARFDWNALMSHKDTEIDRLESVYERNLLGAGVQTFPEHATLLDANTVRLRNSGQVVTAQRILIATGAAPARPDFPGVELAITSDELFHLPEQPKRLLIVGGGYIAVEFAGVFAGLGSQVTQLVRGPALLRGFDDEIAETLREHLSMRGVDLVFEDRIELLQREGAALRVTTTGGRSFEVDTVLLSTGRLPNIEGLGLEAAGVEVNDKGAIVVGPGGRTTVVSIFAIGDVTDRLNLTPVAIREGQAFSDRHYGGIESPEIDYALVPTAVFTTPEIGVVGMTESQAREHYPRLRVLKTRFRSMAQAFAGSQDQVFFKVLVDDATDRVVGVHLLGEGVAEMIQFIAVALKANATWLDFRSTVALHPTIAEELVTLK
;
A
#
# COMPACT_ATOMS: atom_id res chain seq x y z
N MET A 1 -22.58 -12.90 35.55
CA MET A 1 -21.91 -12.48 34.30
C MET A 1 -20.50 -13.04 34.33
N GLN A 2 -20.04 -13.69 33.28
CA GLN A 2 -18.67 -14.19 33.20
C GLN A 2 -17.72 -12.98 33.26
N GLN A 3 -16.76 -12.98 34.18
CA GLN A 3 -15.79 -11.88 34.32
C GLN A 3 -14.63 -12.19 33.38
N PHE A 4 -14.46 -11.40 32.32
CA PHE A 4 -13.32 -11.46 31.42
C PHE A 4 -12.15 -10.60 31.94
N ASP A 5 -10.92 -10.95 31.57
CA ASP A 5 -9.73 -10.15 31.87
C ASP A 5 -9.79 -8.81 31.10
N PHE A 6 -10.24 -8.85 29.83
CA PHE A 6 -10.35 -7.71 28.94
C PHE A 6 -11.77 -7.57 28.36
N ASP A 7 -12.18 -6.34 28.08
CA ASP A 7 -13.36 -6.06 27.30
C ASP A 7 -13.05 -6.23 25.80
N LEU A 8 -11.80 -5.93 25.40
CA LEU A 8 -11.26 -6.15 24.06
C LEU A 8 -9.84 -6.72 24.14
N PHE A 9 -9.58 -7.81 23.41
CA PHE A 9 -8.21 -8.26 23.14
C PHE A 9 -7.93 -8.15 21.64
N VAL A 10 -6.84 -7.48 21.26
CA VAL A 10 -6.44 -7.26 19.87
C VAL A 10 -5.24 -8.14 19.54
N ILE A 11 -5.30 -8.86 18.42
CA ILE A 11 -4.18 -9.66 17.90
C ILE A 11 -3.60 -8.95 16.68
N GLY A 12 -2.40 -8.38 16.86
CA GLY A 12 -1.68 -7.55 15.88
C GLY A 12 -1.76 -6.06 16.20
N ALA A 13 -0.60 -5.42 16.39
CA ALA A 13 -0.46 -3.99 16.68
C ALA A 13 -0.01 -3.17 15.45
N GLY A 14 -0.43 -3.62 14.25
CA GLY A 14 -0.34 -2.84 13.03
C GLY A 14 -1.30 -1.65 13.03
N SER A 15 -1.42 -0.98 11.89
CA SER A 15 -2.18 0.28 11.75
C SER A 15 -3.63 0.17 12.24
N GLY A 16 -4.34 -0.91 11.86
CA GLY A 16 -5.74 -1.13 12.26
C GLY A 16 -5.87 -1.51 13.74
N GLY A 17 -5.09 -2.49 14.20
CA GLY A 17 -5.15 -2.98 15.57
C GLY A 17 -4.74 -1.94 16.60
N ALA A 18 -3.64 -1.21 16.38
CA ALA A 18 -3.21 -0.13 17.26
C ALA A 18 -4.25 1.01 17.34
N ARG A 19 -4.91 1.33 16.19
CA ARG A 19 -6.00 2.31 16.18
C ARG A 19 -7.19 1.83 16.99
N ALA A 20 -7.65 0.61 16.75
CA ALA A 20 -8.78 0.02 17.46
C ALA A 20 -8.53 -0.04 18.97
N ALA A 21 -7.38 -0.55 19.40
CA ALA A 21 -7.02 -0.65 20.81
C ALA A 21 -7.05 0.70 21.51
N ARG A 22 -6.40 1.71 20.94
CA ARG A 22 -6.34 3.06 21.51
C ARG A 22 -7.70 3.73 21.62
N VAL A 23 -8.54 3.57 20.59
CA VAL A 23 -9.87 4.18 20.57
C VAL A 23 -10.80 3.48 21.55
N ALA A 24 -10.79 2.15 21.62
CA ALA A 24 -11.57 1.39 22.60
C ALA A 24 -11.18 1.77 24.04
N ALA A 25 -9.87 1.86 24.33
CA ALA A 25 -9.39 2.29 25.65
C ALA A 25 -9.82 3.72 26.01
N LYS A 26 -9.80 4.66 25.04
CA LYS A 26 -10.33 6.02 25.24
C LYS A 26 -11.84 6.06 25.56
N HIS A 27 -12.59 5.09 25.08
CA HIS A 27 -14.00 4.90 25.43
C HIS A 27 -14.20 4.13 26.74
N GLY A 28 -13.13 3.85 27.49
CA GLY A 28 -13.17 3.25 28.82
C GLY A 28 -13.12 1.73 28.83
N ALA A 29 -12.88 1.05 27.72
CA ALA A 29 -12.69 -0.40 27.68
C ALA A 29 -11.32 -0.82 28.27
N ARG A 30 -11.29 -1.96 28.97
CA ARG A 30 -10.06 -2.63 29.35
C ARG A 30 -9.51 -3.36 28.14
N VAL A 31 -8.37 -2.92 27.61
CA VAL A 31 -7.83 -3.42 26.33
C VAL A 31 -6.48 -4.07 26.51
N GLY A 32 -6.34 -5.32 26.01
CA GLY A 32 -5.07 -5.98 25.77
C GLY A 32 -4.75 -6.02 24.27
N ILE A 33 -3.47 -5.92 23.91
CA ILE A 33 -2.99 -6.07 22.53
C ILE A 33 -1.72 -6.90 22.47
N ALA A 34 -1.70 -7.91 21.60
CA ALA A 34 -0.52 -8.74 21.33
C ALA A 34 0.11 -8.38 19.98
N GLU A 35 1.44 -8.27 19.94
CA GLU A 35 2.24 -8.06 18.72
C GLU A 35 3.44 -9.02 18.72
N GLY A 36 3.48 -9.88 17.70
CA GLY A 36 4.53 -10.91 17.60
C GLY A 36 5.82 -10.45 16.93
N ALA A 37 5.84 -9.24 16.36
CA ALA A 37 7.00 -8.64 15.70
C ALA A 37 7.22 -7.21 16.23
N ASN A 38 6.96 -6.19 15.40
CA ASN A 38 7.23 -4.79 15.74
C ASN A 38 5.93 -3.98 15.80
N PHE A 39 5.80 -3.12 16.83
CA PHE A 39 4.67 -2.19 16.93
C PHE A 39 4.62 -1.25 15.73
N GLY A 40 3.40 -0.96 15.22
CA GLY A 40 3.19 -0.21 13.98
C GLY A 40 3.02 -1.08 12.74
N GLY A 41 3.40 -2.37 12.83
CA GLY A 41 3.20 -3.39 11.79
C GLY A 41 3.90 -3.07 10.46
N THR A 42 3.40 -3.66 9.37
CA THR A 42 4.00 -3.55 8.03
C THR A 42 4.21 -2.10 7.59
N CYS A 43 3.22 -1.23 7.76
CA CYS A 43 3.28 0.15 7.25
C CYS A 43 4.48 0.93 7.81
N VAL A 44 4.73 0.84 9.10
CA VAL A 44 5.83 1.56 9.77
C VAL A 44 7.16 0.88 9.49
N ASN A 45 7.24 -0.43 9.67
CA ASN A 45 8.53 -1.13 9.75
C ASN A 45 9.08 -1.61 8.41
N ARG A 46 8.20 -2.05 7.49
CA ARG A 46 8.59 -2.71 6.22
C ARG A 46 7.58 -2.48 5.09
N GLY A 47 7.05 -1.25 5.00
CA GLY A 47 6.04 -0.89 4.01
C GLY A 47 6.07 0.58 3.65
N CYS A 48 4.96 1.27 3.95
CA CYS A 48 4.71 2.65 3.49
C CYS A 48 5.81 3.64 3.87
N VAL A 49 6.25 3.62 5.13
CA VAL A 49 7.21 4.61 5.63
C VAL A 49 8.60 4.41 5.01
N PRO A 50 9.26 3.25 5.18
CA PRO A 50 10.59 3.06 4.59
C PRO A 50 10.57 3.17 3.06
N LYS A 51 9.52 2.68 2.39
CA LYS A 51 9.37 2.83 0.96
C LYS A 51 9.30 4.31 0.55
N LYS A 52 8.51 5.13 1.23
CA LYS A 52 8.37 6.55 0.89
C LYS A 52 9.67 7.33 1.09
N LEU A 53 10.48 7.00 2.12
CA LEU A 53 11.82 7.56 2.31
C LEU A 53 12.73 7.22 1.12
N MET A 54 12.67 5.97 0.63
CA MET A 54 13.44 5.56 -0.56
C MET A 54 12.94 6.27 -1.84
N VAL A 55 11.63 6.50 -1.99
CA VAL A 55 11.06 7.29 -3.10
C VAL A 55 11.62 8.71 -3.09
N TYR A 56 11.68 9.37 -1.92
CA TYR A 56 12.27 10.70 -1.83
C TYR A 56 13.74 10.70 -2.26
N ALA A 57 14.53 9.73 -1.78
CA ALA A 57 15.94 9.61 -2.16
C ALA A 57 16.12 9.39 -3.68
N SER A 58 15.27 8.57 -4.31
CA SER A 58 15.35 8.23 -5.73
C SER A 58 15.04 9.40 -6.68
N ARG A 59 14.39 10.46 -6.18
CA ARG A 59 14.04 11.67 -6.95
C ARG A 59 15.14 12.73 -6.95
N ILE A 60 16.11 12.64 -6.04
CA ILE A 60 17.19 13.64 -5.92
C ILE A 60 18.03 13.75 -7.21
N PRO A 61 18.42 12.66 -7.90
CA PRO A 61 19.18 12.78 -9.15
C PRO A 61 18.43 13.56 -10.24
N ASP A 62 17.11 13.35 -10.37
CA ASP A 62 16.28 14.10 -11.32
C ASP A 62 16.20 15.59 -10.96
N ALA A 63 16.05 15.90 -9.68
CA ALA A 63 16.05 17.30 -9.20
C ALA A 63 17.39 18.00 -9.50
N ILE A 64 18.54 17.34 -9.29
CA ILE A 64 19.86 17.85 -9.61
C ILE A 64 19.99 18.08 -11.12
N LYS A 65 19.57 17.12 -11.93
CA LYS A 65 19.60 17.22 -13.39
C LYS A 65 18.76 18.40 -13.89
N SER A 66 17.53 18.53 -13.38
CA SER A 66 16.59 19.61 -13.73
C SER A 66 17.09 20.97 -13.24
N GLY A 67 17.79 21.02 -12.12
CA GLY A 67 18.34 22.23 -11.52
C GLY A 67 19.21 23.05 -12.46
N LYS A 68 19.89 22.39 -13.44
CA LYS A 68 20.71 23.09 -14.45
C LYS A 68 19.90 24.10 -15.27
N ALA A 69 18.67 23.76 -15.65
CA ALA A 69 17.78 24.68 -16.38
C ALA A 69 17.40 25.91 -15.54
N PHE A 70 17.39 25.78 -14.21
CA PHE A 70 17.10 26.86 -13.27
C PHE A 70 18.37 27.61 -12.80
N GLY A 71 19.51 27.40 -13.46
CA GLY A 71 20.77 28.11 -13.18
C GLY A 71 21.61 27.50 -12.05
N TRP A 72 21.28 26.31 -11.57
CA TRP A 72 22.09 25.60 -10.57
C TRP A 72 23.19 24.77 -11.25
N ASP A 73 24.43 25.05 -10.92
CA ASP A 73 25.58 24.24 -11.28
C ASP A 73 25.96 23.37 -10.07
N ALA A 74 25.35 22.21 -9.98
CA ALA A 74 25.61 21.28 -8.90
C ALA A 74 26.77 20.35 -9.30
N PRO A 75 27.78 20.13 -8.41
CA PRO A 75 28.82 19.13 -8.65
C PRO A 75 28.19 17.74 -8.73
N ALA A 76 28.91 16.77 -9.31
CA ALA A 76 28.47 15.39 -9.39
C ALA A 76 28.11 14.87 -7.98
N ALA A 77 26.82 14.59 -7.77
CA ALA A 77 26.36 14.04 -6.50
C ALA A 77 26.76 12.57 -6.39
N ARG A 78 27.12 12.16 -5.19
CA ARG A 78 27.39 10.75 -4.86
C ARG A 78 26.29 10.26 -3.91
N PHE A 79 25.68 9.15 -4.27
CA PHE A 79 24.72 8.47 -3.40
C PHE A 79 25.44 7.48 -2.49
N ASP A 80 25.05 7.46 -1.22
CA ASP A 80 25.53 6.51 -0.21
C ASP A 80 24.35 5.70 0.33
N TRP A 81 24.29 4.43 -0.07
CA TRP A 81 23.24 3.49 0.33
C TRP A 81 23.24 3.27 1.84
N ASN A 82 24.42 3.10 2.45
CA ASN A 82 24.51 2.81 3.87
C ASN A 82 24.03 4.00 4.72
N ALA A 83 24.34 5.22 4.31
CA ALA A 83 23.82 6.41 4.96
C ALA A 83 22.30 6.48 4.89
N LEU A 84 21.69 6.23 3.72
CA LEU A 84 20.23 6.18 3.58
C LEU A 84 19.61 5.12 4.49
N MET A 85 20.16 3.90 4.48
CA MET A 85 19.64 2.80 5.31
C MET A 85 19.74 3.09 6.78
N SER A 86 20.87 3.59 7.27
CA SER A 86 21.06 3.96 8.67
C SER A 86 20.09 5.05 9.15
N HIS A 87 19.89 6.10 8.33
CA HIS A 87 18.93 7.17 8.67
C HIS A 87 17.49 6.65 8.66
N LYS A 88 17.15 5.82 7.68
CA LYS A 88 15.84 5.15 7.60
C LYS A 88 15.59 4.29 8.84
N ASP A 89 16.55 3.45 9.25
CA ASP A 89 16.41 2.58 10.42
C ASP A 89 16.20 3.40 11.71
N THR A 90 16.98 4.46 11.90
CA THR A 90 16.80 5.40 13.01
C THR A 90 15.38 5.99 13.07
N GLU A 91 14.84 6.38 11.93
CA GLU A 91 13.47 6.92 11.87
C GLU A 91 12.41 5.85 12.13
N ILE A 92 12.60 4.62 11.64
CA ILE A 92 11.68 3.50 11.90
C ILE A 92 11.66 3.17 13.40
N ASP A 93 12.81 3.04 14.06
CA ASP A 93 12.93 2.77 15.50
C ASP A 93 12.22 3.87 16.32
N ARG A 94 12.40 5.12 15.92
CA ARG A 94 11.72 6.27 16.55
C ARG A 94 10.20 6.13 16.43
N LEU A 95 9.69 5.78 15.24
CA LEU A 95 8.25 5.62 14.99
C LEU A 95 7.67 4.42 15.74
N GLU A 96 8.36 3.29 15.77
CA GLU A 96 7.95 2.12 16.54
C GLU A 96 7.76 2.48 18.02
N SER A 97 8.76 3.16 18.61
CA SER A 97 8.69 3.68 19.99
C SER A 97 7.49 4.62 20.21
N VAL A 98 7.12 5.43 19.19
CA VAL A 98 5.92 6.29 19.25
C VAL A 98 4.63 5.46 19.29
N TYR A 99 4.57 4.40 18.49
CA TYR A 99 3.38 3.52 18.48
C TYR A 99 3.18 2.85 19.83
N GLU A 100 4.24 2.27 20.43
CA GLU A 100 4.20 1.64 21.75
C GLU A 100 3.81 2.65 22.85
N ARG A 101 4.48 3.80 22.92
CA ARG A 101 4.15 4.87 23.89
C ARG A 101 2.69 5.33 23.77
N ASN A 102 2.16 5.42 22.54
CA ASN A 102 0.77 5.82 22.32
C ASN A 102 -0.24 4.77 22.81
N LEU A 103 0.10 3.49 22.70
CA LEU A 103 -0.71 2.40 23.27
C LEU A 103 -0.71 2.46 24.80
N LEU A 104 0.48 2.49 25.41
CA LEU A 104 0.66 2.56 26.86
C LEU A 104 0.00 3.84 27.43
N GLY A 105 0.20 4.99 26.80
CA GLY A 105 -0.40 6.25 27.19
C GLY A 105 -1.93 6.31 27.09
N ALA A 106 -2.53 5.42 26.29
CA ALA A 106 -3.97 5.22 26.25
C ALA A 106 -4.50 4.22 27.30
N GLY A 107 -3.62 3.60 28.08
CA GLY A 107 -3.99 2.58 29.08
C GLY A 107 -4.15 1.17 28.49
N VAL A 108 -3.65 0.92 27.28
CA VAL A 108 -3.64 -0.42 26.67
C VAL A 108 -2.53 -1.26 27.27
N GLN A 109 -2.86 -2.48 27.68
CA GLN A 109 -1.85 -3.46 28.10
C GLN A 109 -1.24 -4.15 26.89
N THR A 110 0.08 -4.03 26.71
CA THR A 110 0.80 -4.58 25.56
C THR A 110 1.47 -5.91 25.91
N PHE A 111 1.44 -6.84 24.95
CA PHE A 111 2.09 -8.15 25.03
C PHE A 111 2.97 -8.33 23.79
N PRO A 112 4.32 -8.17 23.92
CA PRO A 112 5.24 -8.28 22.78
C PRO A 112 5.52 -9.75 22.42
N GLU A 113 4.49 -10.45 22.02
CA GLU A 113 4.55 -11.86 21.64
C GLU A 113 3.36 -12.26 20.75
N HIS A 114 3.52 -13.36 20.03
CA HIS A 114 2.43 -13.93 19.24
C HIS A 114 1.29 -14.45 20.13
N ALA A 115 0.06 -14.35 19.60
CA ALA A 115 -1.13 -14.84 20.25
C ALA A 115 -1.86 -15.89 19.39
N THR A 116 -2.49 -16.85 20.03
CA THR A 116 -3.27 -17.93 19.39
C THR A 116 -4.63 -18.03 20.07
N LEU A 117 -5.69 -18.11 19.29
CA LEU A 117 -7.05 -18.38 19.76
C LEU A 117 -7.13 -19.83 20.26
N LEU A 118 -7.72 -20.02 21.43
CA LEU A 118 -8.07 -21.34 21.95
C LEU A 118 -9.56 -21.65 21.75
N ASP A 119 -10.38 -20.63 21.85
CA ASP A 119 -11.83 -20.67 21.62
C ASP A 119 -12.36 -19.26 21.30
N ALA A 120 -13.66 -19.07 21.34
CA ALA A 120 -14.35 -17.83 21.00
C ALA A 120 -14.00 -16.62 21.89
N ASN A 121 -13.45 -16.84 23.10
CA ASN A 121 -13.18 -15.80 24.08
C ASN A 121 -11.80 -15.93 24.74
N THR A 122 -11.01 -16.96 24.40
CA THR A 122 -9.76 -17.31 25.08
C THR A 122 -8.57 -17.22 24.11
N VAL A 123 -7.55 -16.51 24.53
CA VAL A 123 -6.31 -16.30 23.79
C VAL A 123 -5.11 -16.80 24.61
N ARG A 124 -4.22 -17.54 23.97
CA ARG A 124 -2.93 -17.95 24.55
C ARG A 124 -1.81 -17.12 23.95
N LEU A 125 -0.97 -16.56 24.79
CA LEU A 125 0.27 -15.92 24.42
C LEU A 125 1.37 -16.99 24.28
N ARG A 126 2.10 -16.97 23.14
CA ARG A 126 2.93 -18.12 22.76
C ARG A 126 4.20 -18.29 23.58
N ASN A 127 4.86 -17.19 23.94
CA ASN A 127 6.16 -17.27 24.61
C ASN A 127 6.00 -17.48 26.12
N SER A 128 5.13 -16.69 26.75
CA SER A 128 4.85 -16.78 28.21
C SER A 128 3.94 -17.96 28.56
N GLY A 129 3.18 -18.48 27.61
CA GLY A 129 2.13 -19.47 27.87
C GLY A 129 0.91 -18.91 28.62
N GLN A 130 0.90 -17.59 28.89
CA GLN A 130 -0.22 -16.93 29.58
C GLN A 130 -1.51 -17.11 28.78
N VAL A 131 -2.58 -17.40 29.47
CA VAL A 131 -3.93 -17.48 28.92
C VAL A 131 -4.73 -16.28 29.43
N VAL A 132 -5.39 -15.57 28.52
CA VAL A 132 -6.24 -14.41 28.84
C VAL A 132 -7.60 -14.59 28.21
N THR A 133 -8.61 -13.98 28.82
CA THR A 133 -9.99 -14.01 28.36
C THR A 133 -10.47 -12.64 27.96
N ALA A 134 -11.28 -12.54 26.89
CA ALA A 134 -11.83 -11.27 26.43
C ALA A 134 -13.30 -11.40 26.03
N GLN A 135 -14.06 -10.35 26.31
CA GLN A 135 -15.45 -10.25 25.86
C GLN A 135 -15.54 -10.21 24.33
N ARG A 136 -14.60 -9.49 23.69
CA ARG A 136 -14.41 -9.46 22.24
C ARG A 136 -12.94 -9.62 21.88
N ILE A 137 -12.71 -10.29 20.76
CA ILE A 137 -11.37 -10.45 20.18
C ILE A 137 -11.38 -9.80 18.81
N LEU A 138 -10.35 -8.97 18.51
CA LEU A 138 -10.17 -8.35 17.20
C LEU A 138 -8.88 -8.87 16.55
N ILE A 139 -9.02 -9.55 15.43
CA ILE A 139 -7.90 -10.03 14.62
C ILE A 139 -7.49 -8.92 13.64
N ALA A 140 -6.24 -8.44 13.72
CA ALA A 140 -5.68 -7.39 12.90
C ALA A 140 -4.23 -7.72 12.47
N THR A 141 -4.01 -8.99 12.14
CA THR A 141 -2.67 -9.56 11.86
C THR A 141 -2.12 -9.19 10.48
N GLY A 142 -2.92 -8.54 9.63
CA GLY A 142 -2.47 -8.07 8.33
C GLY A 142 -2.18 -9.18 7.33
N ALA A 143 -1.19 -8.93 6.45
CA ALA A 143 -0.78 -9.85 5.40
C ALA A 143 0.75 -9.87 5.25
N ALA A 144 1.30 -10.96 4.70
CA ALA A 144 2.71 -11.14 4.37
C ALA A 144 2.93 -11.20 2.85
N PRO A 145 4.16 -10.90 2.35
CA PRO A 145 4.47 -11.07 0.94
C PRO A 145 4.29 -12.52 0.48
N ALA A 146 3.69 -12.71 -0.69
CA ALA A 146 3.52 -14.01 -1.31
C ALA A 146 4.83 -14.48 -1.95
N ARG A 147 5.21 -15.75 -1.74
CA ARG A 147 6.31 -16.43 -2.45
C ARG A 147 5.70 -17.46 -3.40
N PRO A 148 5.83 -17.26 -4.74
CA PRO A 148 5.40 -18.26 -5.71
C PRO A 148 6.27 -19.50 -5.62
N ASP A 149 5.75 -20.62 -6.08
CA ASP A 149 6.46 -21.89 -6.10
C ASP A 149 7.22 -22.06 -7.43
N PHE A 150 8.54 -22.07 -7.36
CA PHE A 150 9.47 -22.40 -8.45
C PHE A 150 10.83 -22.81 -7.87
N PRO A 151 11.61 -23.64 -8.57
CA PRO A 151 12.94 -24.07 -8.12
C PRO A 151 13.88 -22.90 -7.88
N GLY A 152 14.47 -22.81 -6.67
CA GLY A 152 15.39 -21.75 -6.27
C GLY A 152 14.72 -20.50 -5.67
N VAL A 153 13.41 -20.55 -5.38
CA VAL A 153 12.66 -19.39 -4.81
C VAL A 153 13.25 -18.87 -3.50
N GLU A 154 13.93 -19.72 -2.73
CA GLU A 154 14.61 -19.37 -1.48
C GLU A 154 15.79 -18.40 -1.69
N LEU A 155 16.32 -18.28 -2.91
CA LEU A 155 17.36 -17.33 -3.27
C LEU A 155 16.83 -15.91 -3.53
N ALA A 156 15.53 -15.78 -3.72
CA ALA A 156 14.87 -14.49 -3.92
C ALA A 156 14.47 -13.85 -2.59
N ILE A 157 14.36 -12.54 -2.60
CA ILE A 157 13.86 -11.76 -1.46
C ILE A 157 12.45 -11.24 -1.73
N THR A 158 11.77 -10.83 -0.67
CA THR A 158 10.52 -10.07 -0.75
C THR A 158 10.74 -8.61 -0.32
N SER A 159 9.67 -7.83 -0.26
CA SER A 159 9.73 -6.46 0.28
C SER A 159 10.21 -6.42 1.73
N ASP A 160 10.01 -7.48 2.51
CA ASP A 160 10.40 -7.51 3.91
C ASP A 160 11.94 -7.51 4.05
N GLU A 161 12.64 -8.33 3.26
CA GLU A 161 14.09 -8.38 3.27
C GLU A 161 14.73 -7.19 2.53
N LEU A 162 14.05 -6.64 1.53
CA LEU A 162 14.58 -5.53 0.73
C LEU A 162 14.97 -4.31 1.57
N PHE A 163 14.19 -4.00 2.60
CA PHE A 163 14.48 -2.85 3.48
C PHE A 163 15.70 -3.04 4.37
N HIS A 164 16.30 -4.23 4.37
CA HIS A 164 17.48 -4.59 5.18
C HIS A 164 18.67 -5.03 4.32
N LEU A 165 18.66 -4.75 3.00
CA LEU A 165 19.78 -5.07 2.12
C LEU A 165 21.04 -4.32 2.58
N PRO A 166 22.17 -5.04 2.79
CA PRO A 166 23.42 -4.44 3.21
C PRO A 166 24.07 -3.56 2.13
N GLU A 167 23.76 -3.85 0.87
CA GLU A 167 24.30 -3.14 -0.29
C GLU A 167 23.20 -2.90 -1.33
N GLN A 168 23.30 -1.79 -2.06
CA GLN A 168 22.43 -1.53 -3.18
C GLN A 168 22.73 -2.54 -4.31
N PRO A 169 21.72 -3.32 -4.79
CA PRO A 169 21.94 -4.19 -5.93
C PRO A 169 22.20 -3.35 -7.20
N LYS A 170 23.23 -3.68 -7.94
CA LYS A 170 23.53 -3.02 -9.22
C LYS A 170 22.57 -3.48 -10.32
N ARG A 171 22.21 -4.77 -10.31
CA ARG A 171 21.29 -5.43 -11.24
C ARG A 171 20.17 -6.07 -10.43
N LEU A 172 18.96 -5.57 -10.58
CA LEU A 172 17.79 -6.01 -9.84
C LEU A 172 16.72 -6.53 -10.81
N LEU A 173 16.26 -7.77 -10.60
CA LEU A 173 15.07 -8.28 -11.26
C LEU A 173 13.90 -8.24 -10.29
N ILE A 174 12.81 -7.57 -10.69
CA ILE A 174 11.57 -7.44 -9.90
C ILE A 174 10.50 -8.30 -10.56
N VAL A 175 9.90 -9.21 -9.80
CA VAL A 175 8.83 -10.08 -10.26
C VAL A 175 7.49 -9.56 -9.79
N GLY A 176 6.65 -9.15 -10.73
CA GLY A 176 5.30 -8.63 -10.47
C GLY A 176 4.98 -7.40 -11.29
N GLY A 177 3.68 -7.09 -11.41
CA GLY A 177 3.16 -5.92 -12.11
C GLY A 177 2.29 -5.03 -11.24
N GLY A 178 2.18 -5.32 -9.92
CA GLY A 178 1.39 -4.54 -8.96
C GLY A 178 2.11 -3.29 -8.46
N TYR A 179 1.43 -2.52 -7.59
CA TYR A 179 1.94 -1.24 -7.08
C TYR A 179 3.31 -1.36 -6.38
N ILE A 180 3.56 -2.44 -5.62
CA ILE A 180 4.86 -2.68 -4.96
C ILE A 180 5.97 -2.81 -6.01
N ALA A 181 5.72 -3.58 -7.07
CA ALA A 181 6.71 -3.82 -8.12
C ALA A 181 7.08 -2.53 -8.86
N VAL A 182 6.10 -1.76 -9.32
CA VAL A 182 6.35 -0.52 -10.09
C VAL A 182 6.97 0.59 -9.24
N GLU A 183 6.63 0.66 -7.95
CA GLU A 183 7.24 1.60 -7.03
C GLU A 183 8.73 1.29 -6.83
N PHE A 184 9.08 0.04 -6.53
CA PHE A 184 10.49 -0.34 -6.38
C PHE A 184 11.26 -0.28 -7.71
N ALA A 185 10.62 -0.57 -8.84
CA ALA A 185 11.26 -0.38 -10.15
C ALA A 185 11.68 1.09 -10.34
N GLY A 186 10.78 2.03 -10.05
CA GLY A 186 11.08 3.46 -10.10
C GLY A 186 12.14 3.89 -9.08
N VAL A 187 12.07 3.37 -7.85
CA VAL A 187 13.05 3.68 -6.79
C VAL A 187 14.45 3.23 -7.18
N PHE A 188 14.63 1.97 -7.54
CA PHE A 188 15.97 1.45 -7.83
C PHE A 188 16.55 2.00 -9.14
N ALA A 189 15.72 2.21 -10.17
CA ALA A 189 16.15 2.91 -11.38
C ALA A 189 16.59 4.35 -11.08
N GLY A 190 15.84 5.08 -10.25
CA GLY A 190 16.20 6.44 -9.81
C GLY A 190 17.47 6.51 -8.97
N LEU A 191 17.79 5.44 -8.21
CA LEU A 191 19.04 5.29 -7.46
C LEU A 191 20.21 4.76 -8.29
N GLY A 192 19.99 4.46 -9.60
CA GLY A 192 21.05 4.07 -10.54
C GLY A 192 21.27 2.56 -10.68
N SER A 193 20.39 1.71 -10.17
CA SER A 193 20.43 0.26 -10.45
C SER A 193 19.90 -0.03 -11.85
N GLN A 194 20.44 -1.05 -12.52
CA GLN A 194 19.83 -1.68 -13.68
C GLN A 194 18.61 -2.50 -13.21
N VAL A 195 17.43 -2.15 -13.69
CA VAL A 195 16.18 -2.80 -13.27
C VAL A 195 15.53 -3.50 -14.44
N THR A 196 15.27 -4.81 -14.28
CA THR A 196 14.37 -5.58 -15.13
C THR A 196 13.12 -5.90 -14.34
N GLN A 197 11.94 -5.61 -14.88
CA GLN A 197 10.66 -5.96 -14.25
C GLN A 197 9.97 -7.04 -15.07
N LEU A 198 9.78 -8.23 -14.46
CA LEU A 198 9.17 -9.40 -15.07
C LEU A 198 7.70 -9.50 -14.66
N VAL A 199 6.80 -9.40 -15.63
CA VAL A 199 5.35 -9.34 -15.41
C VAL A 199 4.67 -10.54 -16.07
N ARG A 200 3.93 -11.33 -15.29
CA ARG A 200 3.22 -12.52 -15.79
C ARG A 200 2.11 -12.19 -16.78
N GLY A 201 1.48 -11.05 -16.63
CA GLY A 201 0.38 -10.60 -17.49
C GLY A 201 0.82 -9.64 -18.57
N PRO A 202 -0.12 -9.16 -19.41
CA PRO A 202 0.18 -8.26 -20.52
C PRO A 202 0.35 -6.79 -20.09
N ALA A 203 0.00 -6.42 -18.85
CA ALA A 203 -0.01 -5.03 -18.40
C ALA A 203 0.42 -4.87 -16.94
N LEU A 204 0.86 -3.67 -16.58
CA LEU A 204 1.10 -3.22 -15.21
C LEU A 204 -0.22 -2.88 -14.50
N LEU A 205 -0.18 -2.78 -13.16
CA LEU A 205 -1.24 -2.21 -12.31
C LEU A 205 -2.64 -2.79 -12.59
N ARG A 206 -2.76 -4.11 -12.68
CA ARG A 206 -4.07 -4.77 -12.88
C ARG A 206 -5.10 -4.23 -11.87
N GLY A 207 -6.26 -3.80 -12.40
CA GLY A 207 -7.35 -3.19 -11.61
C GLY A 207 -7.30 -1.66 -11.55
N PHE A 208 -6.26 -1.03 -12.08
CA PHE A 208 -6.22 0.39 -12.38
C PHE A 208 -6.77 0.66 -13.79
N ASP A 209 -6.99 1.95 -14.11
CA ASP A 209 -7.38 2.36 -15.45
C ASP A 209 -6.27 2.06 -16.46
N ASP A 210 -6.63 1.50 -17.63
CA ASP A 210 -5.67 1.00 -18.62
C ASP A 210 -4.78 2.11 -19.19
N GLU A 211 -5.31 3.33 -19.39
CA GLU A 211 -4.52 4.45 -19.93
C GLU A 211 -3.51 4.98 -18.88
N ILE A 212 -3.84 4.92 -17.60
CA ILE A 212 -2.90 5.22 -16.52
C ILE A 212 -1.76 4.19 -16.49
N ALA A 213 -2.11 2.90 -16.58
CA ALA A 213 -1.13 1.81 -16.58
C ALA A 213 -0.19 1.91 -17.79
N GLU A 214 -0.73 2.20 -18.97
CA GLU A 214 0.05 2.39 -20.20
C GLU A 214 0.95 3.63 -20.11
N THR A 215 0.44 4.75 -19.61
CA THR A 215 1.24 5.96 -19.42
C THR A 215 2.39 5.70 -18.44
N LEU A 216 2.14 4.96 -17.35
CA LEU A 216 3.21 4.55 -16.44
C LEU A 216 4.26 3.67 -17.12
N ARG A 217 3.82 2.71 -17.96
CA ARG A 217 4.72 1.84 -18.73
C ARG A 217 5.69 2.66 -19.59
N GLU A 218 5.16 3.68 -20.29
CA GLU A 218 5.99 4.60 -21.09
C GLU A 218 7.04 5.32 -20.22
N HIS A 219 6.64 5.83 -19.05
CA HIS A 219 7.55 6.53 -18.12
C HIS A 219 8.62 5.61 -17.54
N LEU A 220 8.28 4.38 -17.12
CA LEU A 220 9.27 3.43 -16.60
C LEU A 220 10.29 3.05 -17.68
N SER A 221 9.84 2.83 -18.92
CA SER A 221 10.73 2.53 -20.05
C SER A 221 11.67 3.70 -20.37
N MET A 222 11.16 4.95 -20.37
CA MET A 222 11.99 6.16 -20.54
C MET A 222 13.05 6.32 -19.44
N ARG A 223 12.77 5.80 -18.23
CA ARG A 223 13.69 5.80 -17.08
C ARG A 223 14.66 4.61 -17.09
N GLY A 224 14.64 3.80 -18.14
CA GLY A 224 15.58 2.68 -18.34
C GLY A 224 15.19 1.39 -17.62
N VAL A 225 13.94 1.26 -17.17
CA VAL A 225 13.43 -0.02 -16.66
C VAL A 225 13.14 -0.94 -17.85
N ASP A 226 13.77 -2.11 -17.87
CA ASP A 226 13.49 -3.17 -18.85
C ASP A 226 12.23 -3.92 -18.45
N LEU A 227 11.14 -3.75 -19.22
CA LEU A 227 9.83 -4.35 -18.93
C LEU A 227 9.62 -5.60 -19.78
N VAL A 228 9.50 -6.76 -19.13
CA VAL A 228 9.28 -8.06 -19.73
C VAL A 228 7.88 -8.56 -19.35
N PHE A 229 6.98 -8.58 -20.32
CA PHE A 229 5.58 -9.03 -20.13
C PHE A 229 5.38 -10.48 -20.56
N GLU A 230 4.29 -11.09 -20.07
CA GLU A 230 3.81 -12.43 -20.42
C GLU A 230 4.84 -13.52 -20.16
N ASP A 231 5.65 -13.34 -19.11
CA ASP A 231 6.71 -14.28 -18.76
C ASP A 231 6.78 -14.47 -17.24
N ARG A 232 7.42 -15.53 -16.79
CA ARG A 232 7.60 -15.88 -15.38
C ARG A 232 8.90 -16.62 -15.15
N ILE A 233 9.40 -16.61 -13.91
CA ILE A 233 10.57 -17.42 -13.55
C ILE A 233 10.20 -18.91 -13.67
N GLU A 234 11.06 -19.65 -14.31
CA GLU A 234 11.06 -21.11 -14.35
C GLU A 234 12.09 -21.68 -13.35
N LEU A 235 13.27 -21.05 -13.26
CA LEU A 235 14.36 -21.49 -12.42
C LEU A 235 15.21 -20.32 -11.96
N LEU A 236 15.61 -20.34 -10.69
CA LEU A 236 16.59 -19.42 -10.11
C LEU A 236 17.76 -20.21 -9.53
N GLN A 237 18.97 -19.87 -9.93
CA GLN A 237 20.18 -20.56 -9.50
C GLN A 237 21.27 -19.56 -9.11
N ARG A 238 22.11 -19.94 -8.15
CA ARG A 238 23.29 -19.16 -7.77
C ARG A 238 24.47 -19.51 -8.70
N GLU A 239 25.04 -18.47 -9.30
CA GLU A 239 26.26 -18.58 -10.10
C GLU A 239 27.33 -17.64 -9.54
N GLY A 240 28.21 -18.18 -8.70
CA GLY A 240 29.20 -17.38 -7.99
C GLY A 240 28.56 -16.34 -7.08
N ALA A 241 28.84 -15.07 -7.31
CA ALA A 241 28.25 -13.96 -6.55
C ALA A 241 26.89 -13.50 -7.13
N ALA A 242 26.55 -13.90 -8.36
CA ALA A 242 25.32 -13.52 -9.05
C ALA A 242 24.23 -14.59 -8.96
N LEU A 243 23.04 -14.23 -9.39
CA LEU A 243 21.89 -15.12 -9.59
C LEU A 243 21.61 -15.21 -11.09
N ARG A 244 21.42 -16.44 -11.59
CA ARG A 244 20.89 -16.70 -12.93
C ARG A 244 19.40 -16.98 -12.83
N VAL A 245 18.63 -16.19 -13.57
CA VAL A 245 17.18 -16.37 -13.73
C VAL A 245 16.92 -16.94 -15.12
N THR A 246 16.25 -18.09 -15.20
CA THR A 246 15.70 -18.63 -16.45
C THR A 246 14.19 -18.46 -16.42
N THR A 247 13.60 -18.04 -17.53
CA THR A 247 12.15 -17.81 -17.63
C THR A 247 11.47 -18.85 -18.52
N THR A 248 10.17 -19.02 -18.34
CA THR A 248 9.34 -19.91 -19.17
C THR A 248 9.32 -19.50 -20.66
N GLY A 249 9.58 -18.23 -20.96
CA GLY A 249 9.75 -17.71 -22.31
C GLY A 249 11.15 -17.95 -22.91
N GLY A 250 12.03 -18.67 -22.21
CA GLY A 250 13.37 -19.00 -22.66
C GLY A 250 14.39 -17.87 -22.54
N ARG A 251 14.07 -16.80 -21.80
CA ARG A 251 15.04 -15.72 -21.51
C ARG A 251 15.95 -16.12 -20.34
N SER A 252 17.13 -15.53 -20.29
CA SER A 252 18.07 -15.69 -19.19
C SER A 252 18.62 -14.33 -18.76
N PHE A 253 18.60 -14.08 -17.43
CA PHE A 253 19.12 -12.86 -16.83
C PHE A 253 20.18 -13.20 -15.79
N GLU A 254 21.23 -12.40 -15.71
CA GLU A 254 22.21 -12.43 -14.64
C GLU A 254 22.04 -11.19 -13.78
N VAL A 255 21.67 -11.38 -12.51
CA VAL A 255 21.32 -10.30 -11.60
C VAL A 255 21.96 -10.48 -10.21
N ASP A 256 22.02 -9.42 -9.43
CA ASP A 256 22.54 -9.48 -8.06
C ASP A 256 21.45 -9.88 -7.07
N THR A 257 20.20 -9.47 -7.36
CA THR A 257 19.05 -9.70 -6.49
C THR A 257 17.78 -9.94 -7.32
N VAL A 258 16.92 -10.83 -6.84
CA VAL A 258 15.57 -11.05 -7.36
C VAL A 258 14.57 -10.66 -6.26
N LEU A 259 13.71 -9.67 -6.54
CA LEU A 259 12.66 -9.19 -5.66
C LEU A 259 11.30 -9.76 -6.07
N LEU A 260 10.67 -10.52 -5.19
CA LEU A 260 9.31 -11.02 -5.38
C LEU A 260 8.29 -9.98 -4.91
N SER A 261 7.49 -9.45 -5.83
CA SER A 261 6.39 -8.51 -5.59
C SER A 261 5.10 -9.04 -6.20
N THR A 262 4.82 -10.33 -5.96
CA THR A 262 3.76 -11.13 -6.63
C THR A 262 2.42 -11.10 -5.91
N GLY A 263 2.30 -10.31 -4.85
CA GLY A 263 1.10 -10.15 -4.03
C GLY A 263 1.36 -10.34 -2.54
N ARG A 264 0.28 -10.33 -1.77
CA ARG A 264 0.30 -10.53 -0.31
C ARG A 264 -0.76 -11.56 0.07
N LEU A 265 -0.49 -12.34 1.09
CA LEU A 265 -1.39 -13.36 1.64
C LEU A 265 -1.77 -13.00 3.08
N PRO A 266 -3.02 -13.22 3.49
CA PRO A 266 -3.45 -12.98 4.86
C PRO A 266 -2.61 -13.72 5.90
N ASN A 267 -2.23 -13.07 6.99
CA ASN A 267 -1.47 -13.67 8.09
C ASN A 267 -2.42 -14.43 9.03
N ILE A 268 -2.68 -15.67 8.72
CA ILE A 268 -3.58 -16.54 9.50
C ILE A 268 -2.87 -17.72 10.16
N GLU A 269 -1.62 -17.98 9.80
CA GLU A 269 -0.88 -19.14 10.28
C GLU A 269 -0.71 -19.12 11.80
N GLY A 270 -1.08 -20.21 12.43
CA GLY A 270 -0.96 -20.38 13.89
C GLY A 270 -1.89 -19.51 14.72
N LEU A 271 -2.89 -18.86 14.13
CA LEU A 271 -3.88 -18.07 14.89
C LEU A 271 -4.91 -18.94 15.64
N GLY A 272 -5.05 -20.24 15.31
CA GLY A 272 -6.05 -21.09 15.95
C GLY A 272 -7.48 -20.84 15.47
N LEU A 273 -7.66 -20.36 14.22
CA LEU A 273 -8.97 -19.99 13.67
C LEU A 273 -9.97 -21.14 13.67
N GLU A 274 -9.52 -22.35 13.29
CA GLU A 274 -10.35 -23.55 13.26
C GLU A 274 -10.87 -23.90 14.67
N ALA A 275 -9.99 -23.86 15.67
CA ALA A 275 -10.36 -24.16 17.08
C ALA A 275 -11.39 -23.15 17.62
N ALA A 276 -11.33 -21.91 17.16
CA ALA A 276 -12.28 -20.85 17.52
C ALA A 276 -13.55 -20.82 16.66
N GLY A 277 -13.63 -21.60 15.57
CA GLY A 277 -14.76 -21.63 14.64
C GLY A 277 -14.82 -20.44 13.67
N VAL A 278 -13.68 -19.81 13.39
CA VAL A 278 -13.58 -18.68 12.45
C VAL A 278 -13.34 -19.20 11.03
N GLU A 279 -14.20 -18.83 10.12
CA GLU A 279 -14.11 -19.24 8.72
C GLU A 279 -13.13 -18.40 7.90
N VAL A 280 -12.47 -19.05 6.96
CA VAL A 280 -11.62 -18.44 5.94
C VAL A 280 -12.13 -18.81 4.54
N ASN A 281 -11.88 -17.92 3.56
CA ASN A 281 -12.22 -18.19 2.17
C ASN A 281 -11.08 -18.95 1.44
N ASP A 282 -11.29 -19.29 0.17
CA ASP A 282 -10.33 -20.04 -0.67
C ASP A 282 -8.96 -19.32 -0.85
N LYS A 283 -8.89 -18.02 -0.55
CA LYS A 283 -7.65 -17.25 -0.57
C LYS A 283 -6.96 -17.18 0.80
N GLY A 284 -7.51 -17.84 1.82
CA GLY A 284 -7.02 -17.78 3.19
C GLY A 284 -7.40 -16.52 3.95
N ALA A 285 -8.27 -15.67 3.42
CA ALA A 285 -8.71 -14.47 4.13
C ALA A 285 -9.86 -14.81 5.11
N ILE A 286 -9.85 -14.14 6.27
CA ILE A 286 -10.94 -14.30 7.24
C ILE A 286 -12.23 -13.74 6.64
N VAL A 287 -13.28 -14.54 6.62
CA VAL A 287 -14.60 -14.15 6.12
C VAL A 287 -15.24 -13.19 7.13
N VAL A 288 -15.60 -11.99 6.66
CA VAL A 288 -16.24 -10.97 7.49
C VAL A 288 -17.46 -10.35 6.81
N GLY A 289 -18.48 -10.09 7.63
CA GLY A 289 -19.63 -9.26 7.28
C GLY A 289 -19.41 -7.78 7.65
N PRO A 290 -20.51 -6.99 7.66
CA PRO A 290 -20.50 -5.58 8.04
C PRO A 290 -19.84 -5.37 9.41
N GLY A 291 -19.03 -4.31 9.51
CA GLY A 291 -18.32 -3.97 10.76
C GLY A 291 -17.24 -4.94 11.18
N GLY A 292 -16.74 -5.80 10.26
CA GLY A 292 -15.67 -6.75 10.55
C GLY A 292 -16.11 -8.00 11.33
N ARG A 293 -17.39 -8.33 11.37
CA ARG A 293 -17.93 -9.51 12.08
C ARG A 293 -17.53 -10.80 11.39
N THR A 294 -16.95 -11.73 12.13
CA THR A 294 -16.69 -13.09 11.64
C THR A 294 -17.92 -13.98 11.84
N THR A 295 -17.78 -15.26 11.56
CA THR A 295 -18.79 -16.31 11.89
C THR A 295 -18.99 -16.50 13.39
N VAL A 296 -18.05 -16.02 14.22
CA VAL A 296 -18.09 -16.12 15.69
C VAL A 296 -18.45 -14.76 16.29
N VAL A 297 -19.51 -14.72 17.10
CA VAL A 297 -20.12 -13.47 17.61
C VAL A 297 -19.15 -12.58 18.39
N SER A 298 -18.21 -13.18 19.13
CA SER A 298 -17.19 -12.47 19.93
C SER A 298 -15.93 -12.11 19.17
N ILE A 299 -15.74 -12.65 17.94
CA ILE A 299 -14.51 -12.47 17.15
C ILE A 299 -14.79 -11.59 15.93
N PHE A 300 -13.92 -10.62 15.73
CA PHE A 300 -13.95 -9.68 14.61
C PHE A 300 -12.60 -9.69 13.89
N ALA A 301 -12.58 -9.27 12.63
CA ALA A 301 -11.33 -9.09 11.88
C ALA A 301 -11.37 -7.84 11.02
N ILE A 302 -10.22 -7.15 10.90
CA ILE A 302 -10.06 -5.92 10.13
C ILE A 302 -8.70 -5.88 9.40
N GLY A 303 -8.61 -5.01 8.40
CA GLY A 303 -7.40 -4.81 7.61
C GLY A 303 -7.09 -5.98 6.68
N ASP A 304 -5.83 -6.09 6.28
CA ASP A 304 -5.39 -6.96 5.18
C ASP A 304 -5.67 -8.45 5.42
N VAL A 305 -5.85 -8.88 6.67
CA VAL A 305 -6.23 -10.27 6.98
C VAL A 305 -7.60 -10.66 6.42
N THR A 306 -8.43 -9.67 6.05
CA THR A 306 -9.75 -9.86 5.43
C THR A 306 -9.73 -9.77 3.89
N ASP A 307 -8.59 -9.41 3.29
CA ASP A 307 -8.34 -9.28 1.83
C ASP A 307 -9.42 -8.51 1.07
N ARG A 308 -9.96 -7.41 1.66
CA ARG A 308 -10.93 -6.53 1.01
C ARG A 308 -10.26 -5.43 0.22
N LEU A 309 -9.58 -4.49 0.90
CA LEU A 309 -8.77 -3.45 0.29
C LEU A 309 -7.54 -3.20 1.18
N ASN A 310 -6.38 -3.69 0.73
CA ASN A 310 -5.15 -3.76 1.51
C ASN A 310 -4.42 -2.42 1.55
N LEU A 311 -5.03 -1.44 2.25
CA LEU A 311 -4.50 -0.09 2.43
C LEU A 311 -4.50 0.31 3.91
N THR A 312 -3.40 0.89 4.36
CA THR A 312 -3.22 1.39 5.73
C THR A 312 -4.38 2.29 6.20
N PRO A 313 -4.84 3.32 5.44
CA PRO A 313 -5.95 4.17 5.89
C PRO A 313 -7.28 3.42 6.00
N VAL A 314 -7.49 2.37 5.21
CA VAL A 314 -8.67 1.51 5.33
C VAL A 314 -8.64 0.76 6.65
N ALA A 315 -7.55 0.06 6.97
CA ALA A 315 -7.41 -0.64 8.24
C ALA A 315 -7.56 0.30 9.45
N ILE A 316 -7.01 1.52 9.39
CA ILE A 316 -7.18 2.55 10.42
C ILE A 316 -8.66 2.93 10.57
N ARG A 317 -9.36 3.16 9.46
CA ARG A 317 -10.78 3.54 9.48
C ARG A 317 -11.66 2.41 9.99
N GLU A 318 -11.37 1.17 9.61
CA GLU A 318 -12.05 -0.02 10.13
C GLU A 318 -11.88 -0.15 11.65
N GLY A 319 -10.63 0.01 12.15
CA GLY A 319 -10.32 -0.03 13.57
C GLY A 319 -11.02 1.09 14.36
N GLN A 320 -11.07 2.29 13.82
CA GLN A 320 -11.81 3.42 14.40
C GLN A 320 -13.31 3.09 14.48
N ALA A 321 -13.92 2.70 13.36
CA ALA A 321 -15.34 2.42 13.27
C ALA A 321 -15.78 1.24 14.19
N PHE A 322 -14.93 0.21 14.28
CA PHE A 322 -15.15 -0.91 15.21
C PHE A 322 -15.22 -0.41 16.66
N SER A 323 -14.26 0.38 17.09
CA SER A 323 -14.17 0.83 18.49
C SER A 323 -15.25 1.85 18.85
N ASP A 324 -15.54 2.79 17.94
CA ASP A 324 -16.63 3.76 18.12
C ASP A 324 -17.97 3.07 18.29
N ARG A 325 -18.28 2.06 17.47
CA ARG A 325 -19.52 1.30 17.52
C ARG A 325 -19.65 0.47 18.80
N HIS A 326 -18.59 -0.26 19.20
CA HIS A 326 -18.68 -1.24 20.27
C HIS A 326 -18.43 -0.68 21.67
N TYR A 327 -17.74 0.45 21.78
CA TYR A 327 -17.33 1.04 23.05
C TYR A 327 -17.72 2.52 23.21
N GLY A 328 -17.85 3.26 22.10
CA GLY A 328 -18.21 4.67 22.11
C GLY A 328 -19.70 4.96 22.01
N GLY A 329 -20.51 3.97 21.62
CA GLY A 329 -21.93 4.20 21.31
C GLY A 329 -22.14 5.15 20.11
N ILE A 330 -21.14 5.28 19.25
CA ILE A 330 -21.15 6.19 18.10
C ILE A 330 -21.48 5.39 16.85
N GLU A 331 -22.55 5.76 16.14
CA GLU A 331 -22.80 5.23 14.80
C GLU A 331 -21.73 5.76 13.85
N SER A 332 -20.80 4.86 13.46
CA SER A 332 -19.81 5.17 12.44
C SER A 332 -20.32 4.67 11.10
N PRO A 333 -20.37 5.53 10.05
CA PRO A 333 -20.78 5.09 8.73
C PRO A 333 -19.87 3.94 8.24
N GLU A 334 -20.46 2.98 7.52
CA GLU A 334 -19.70 1.95 6.83
C GLU A 334 -18.72 2.59 5.83
N ILE A 335 -17.61 1.91 5.62
CA ILE A 335 -16.61 2.36 4.65
C ILE A 335 -17.16 2.17 3.25
N ASP A 336 -17.16 3.24 2.48
CA ASP A 336 -17.43 3.18 1.06
C ASP A 336 -16.12 2.83 0.32
N TYR A 337 -15.92 1.54 0.08
CA TYR A 337 -14.70 1.04 -0.55
C TYR A 337 -14.56 1.49 -2.02
N ALA A 338 -15.64 1.91 -2.67
CA ALA A 338 -15.59 2.41 -4.05
C ALA A 338 -14.99 3.82 -4.15
N LEU A 339 -15.00 4.59 -3.06
CA LEU A 339 -14.49 5.97 -3.02
C LEU A 339 -13.22 6.11 -2.15
N VAL A 340 -12.46 5.03 -1.98
CA VAL A 340 -11.17 5.11 -1.29
C VAL A 340 -10.10 5.66 -2.23
N PRO A 341 -9.51 6.84 -1.94
CA PRO A 341 -8.41 7.37 -2.74
C PRO A 341 -7.19 6.45 -2.63
N THR A 342 -6.56 6.19 -3.75
CA THR A 342 -5.39 5.33 -3.84
C THR A 342 -4.27 6.07 -4.56
N ALA A 343 -3.06 6.02 -4.01
CA ALA A 343 -1.86 6.55 -4.65
C ALA A 343 -0.83 5.45 -4.91
N VAL A 344 -0.15 5.52 -6.05
CA VAL A 344 1.05 4.73 -6.34
C VAL A 344 2.23 5.69 -6.45
N PHE A 345 3.23 5.48 -5.60
CA PHE A 345 4.35 6.41 -5.45
C PHE A 345 5.49 6.10 -6.44
N THR A 346 5.13 6.00 -7.70
CA THR A 346 6.07 5.97 -8.83
C THR A 346 6.65 7.37 -9.10
N THR A 347 7.47 7.50 -10.12
CA THR A 347 7.94 8.79 -10.63
C THR A 347 7.65 8.82 -12.13
N PRO A 348 6.63 9.61 -12.55
CA PRO A 348 5.69 10.42 -11.76
C PRO A 348 4.70 9.59 -10.93
N GLU A 349 4.06 10.24 -9.94
CA GLU A 349 3.05 9.62 -9.05
C GLU A 349 1.74 9.32 -9.79
N ILE A 350 0.99 8.34 -9.27
CA ILE A 350 -0.39 8.09 -9.68
C ILE A 350 -1.31 8.37 -8.49
N GLY A 351 -2.47 8.99 -8.77
CA GLY A 351 -3.57 9.16 -7.83
C GLY A 351 -4.88 8.77 -8.50
N VAL A 352 -5.66 7.88 -7.87
CA VAL A 352 -6.95 7.42 -8.41
C VAL A 352 -8.03 7.40 -7.34
N VAL A 353 -9.28 7.66 -7.74
CA VAL A 353 -10.47 7.47 -6.91
C VAL A 353 -11.69 7.19 -7.78
N GLY A 354 -12.57 6.32 -7.33
CA GLY A 354 -13.77 5.91 -8.06
C GLY A 354 -13.50 4.81 -9.08
N MET A 355 -14.38 4.69 -10.06
CA MET A 355 -14.37 3.61 -11.06
C MET A 355 -13.33 3.83 -12.14
N THR A 356 -12.75 2.75 -12.67
CA THR A 356 -12.01 2.78 -13.95
C THR A 356 -12.98 2.99 -15.10
N GLU A 357 -12.46 3.38 -16.27
CA GLU A 357 -13.33 3.55 -17.46
C GLU A 357 -14.06 2.26 -17.82
N SER A 358 -13.39 1.11 -17.74
CA SER A 358 -14.02 -0.18 -18.03
C SER A 358 -15.21 -0.43 -17.09
N GLN A 359 -15.02 -0.27 -15.78
CA GLN A 359 -16.08 -0.42 -14.78
C GLN A 359 -17.22 0.60 -15.00
N ALA A 360 -16.87 1.86 -15.26
CA ALA A 360 -17.87 2.91 -15.47
C ALA A 360 -18.75 2.65 -16.73
N ARG A 361 -18.16 2.10 -17.81
CA ARG A 361 -18.90 1.74 -19.02
C ARG A 361 -19.89 0.59 -18.79
N GLU A 362 -19.63 -0.30 -17.85
CA GLU A 362 -20.56 -1.37 -17.46
C GLU A 362 -21.79 -0.83 -16.70
N HIS A 363 -21.60 0.27 -15.94
CA HIS A 363 -22.64 0.82 -15.05
C HIS A 363 -23.39 2.01 -15.66
N TYR A 364 -22.75 2.79 -16.54
CA TYR A 364 -23.29 4.04 -17.08
C TYR A 364 -23.43 3.96 -18.61
N PRO A 365 -24.65 3.84 -19.15
CA PRO A 365 -24.88 3.77 -20.61
C PRO A 365 -24.39 5.00 -21.38
N ARG A 366 -24.36 6.16 -20.72
CA ARG A 366 -23.81 7.42 -21.26
C ARG A 366 -22.68 7.89 -20.35
N LEU A 367 -21.47 7.48 -20.68
CA LEU A 367 -20.26 7.89 -20.00
C LEU A 367 -19.52 8.93 -20.82
N ARG A 368 -19.26 10.10 -20.23
CA ARG A 368 -18.38 11.12 -20.78
C ARG A 368 -16.99 10.92 -20.20
N VAL A 369 -15.97 10.82 -21.06
CA VAL A 369 -14.58 10.66 -20.70
C VAL A 369 -13.84 11.94 -21.09
N LEU A 370 -13.31 12.63 -20.10
CA LEU A 370 -12.54 13.86 -20.25
C LEU A 370 -11.08 13.55 -19.93
N LYS A 371 -10.15 13.96 -20.79
CA LYS A 371 -8.74 13.68 -20.57
C LYS A 371 -7.81 14.72 -21.18
N THR A 372 -6.66 14.90 -20.55
CA THR A 372 -5.57 15.75 -21.06
C THR A 372 -4.24 15.11 -20.79
N ARG A 373 -3.29 15.36 -21.69
CA ARG A 373 -1.87 14.97 -21.54
C ARG A 373 -1.01 16.19 -21.87
N PHE A 374 -0.12 16.57 -20.95
CA PHE A 374 0.71 17.78 -21.09
C PHE A 374 2.01 17.66 -20.30
N ARG A 375 2.92 18.56 -20.50
CA ARG A 375 4.10 18.74 -19.65
C ARG A 375 3.87 19.90 -18.69
N SER A 376 4.13 19.70 -17.40
CA SER A 376 4.07 20.81 -16.44
C SER A 376 5.06 21.90 -16.80
N MET A 377 4.82 23.13 -16.33
CA MET A 377 5.67 24.27 -16.62
C MET A 377 7.14 24.00 -16.22
N ALA A 378 7.37 23.38 -15.05
CA ALA A 378 8.71 23.05 -14.58
C ALA A 378 9.38 21.98 -15.46
N GLN A 379 8.66 20.94 -15.86
CA GLN A 379 9.16 19.89 -16.72
C GLN A 379 9.48 20.40 -18.13
N ALA A 380 8.58 21.22 -18.69
CA ALA A 380 8.79 21.83 -20.01
C ALA A 380 10.02 22.74 -20.00
N PHE A 381 10.18 23.58 -18.96
CA PHE A 381 11.31 24.49 -18.81
C PHE A 381 12.64 23.71 -18.63
N ALA A 382 12.61 22.63 -17.86
CA ALA A 382 13.79 21.78 -17.65
C ALA A 382 14.12 20.84 -18.83
N GLY A 383 13.29 20.85 -19.89
CA GLY A 383 13.48 19.94 -21.05
C GLY A 383 13.18 18.46 -20.75
N SER A 384 12.47 18.17 -19.65
CA SER A 384 12.04 16.81 -19.33
C SER A 384 10.99 16.32 -20.34
N GLN A 385 11.01 15.00 -20.60
CA GLN A 385 9.99 14.35 -21.40
C GLN A 385 8.83 13.78 -20.56
N ASP A 386 8.91 13.89 -19.23
CA ASP A 386 7.85 13.45 -18.35
C ASP A 386 6.54 14.19 -18.65
N GLN A 387 5.44 13.46 -18.74
CA GLN A 387 4.12 13.98 -19.01
C GLN A 387 3.21 13.83 -17.80
N VAL A 388 2.32 14.78 -17.65
CA VAL A 388 1.15 14.69 -16.76
C VAL A 388 0.00 14.13 -17.58
N PHE A 389 -0.80 13.24 -16.99
CA PHE A 389 -2.02 12.72 -17.60
C PHE A 389 -3.17 12.78 -16.59
N PHE A 390 -4.26 13.43 -16.98
CA PHE A 390 -5.50 13.48 -16.20
C PHE A 390 -6.65 12.88 -17.01
N LYS A 391 -7.47 12.09 -16.30
CA LYS A 391 -8.69 11.48 -16.84
C LYS A 391 -9.81 11.58 -15.81
N VAL A 392 -10.94 12.10 -16.24
CA VAL A 392 -12.16 12.25 -15.43
C VAL A 392 -13.30 11.53 -16.12
N LEU A 393 -14.03 10.73 -15.37
CA LEU A 393 -15.19 9.98 -15.82
C LEU A 393 -16.45 10.61 -15.25
N VAL A 394 -17.41 10.92 -16.12
CA VAL A 394 -18.65 11.62 -15.76
C VAL A 394 -19.84 10.81 -16.26
N ASP A 395 -20.78 10.52 -15.37
CA ASP A 395 -22.12 10.04 -15.80
C ASP A 395 -22.87 11.19 -16.47
N ASP A 396 -23.05 11.10 -17.78
CA ASP A 396 -23.66 12.16 -18.57
C ASP A 396 -25.15 12.36 -18.27
N ALA A 397 -25.81 11.42 -17.60
CA ALA A 397 -27.20 11.55 -17.20
C ALA A 397 -27.38 12.44 -15.95
N THR A 398 -26.45 12.38 -15.02
CA THR A 398 -26.52 13.09 -13.73
C THR A 398 -25.47 14.17 -13.57
N ASP A 399 -24.53 14.28 -14.51
CA ASP A 399 -23.32 15.09 -14.48
C ASP A 399 -22.38 14.77 -13.28
N ARG A 400 -22.57 13.63 -12.60
CA ARG A 400 -21.74 13.22 -11.46
C ARG A 400 -20.38 12.71 -11.93
N VAL A 401 -19.33 13.12 -11.22
CA VAL A 401 -18.00 12.56 -11.39
C VAL A 401 -17.95 11.20 -10.72
N VAL A 402 -17.66 10.14 -11.47
CA VAL A 402 -17.68 8.74 -11.00
C VAL A 402 -16.31 8.10 -10.94
N GLY A 403 -15.29 8.73 -11.52
CA GLY A 403 -13.91 8.29 -11.45
C GLY A 403 -12.93 9.39 -11.83
N VAL A 404 -11.79 9.45 -11.16
CA VAL A 404 -10.69 10.37 -11.46
C VAL A 404 -9.38 9.61 -11.39
N HIS A 405 -8.57 9.74 -12.44
CA HIS A 405 -7.30 9.06 -12.60
C HIS A 405 -6.25 10.07 -13.04
N LEU A 406 -5.23 10.25 -12.21
CA LEU A 406 -4.18 11.26 -12.38
C LEU A 406 -2.81 10.60 -12.38
N LEU A 407 -1.93 11.06 -13.27
CA LEU A 407 -0.50 10.75 -13.25
C LEU A 407 0.27 12.07 -13.38
N GLY A 408 1.20 12.32 -12.47
CA GLY A 408 1.98 13.56 -12.43
C GLY A 408 2.61 13.80 -11.08
N GLU A 409 3.40 14.88 -10.97
CA GLU A 409 3.95 15.31 -9.68
C GLU A 409 2.86 15.90 -8.79
N GLY A 410 2.80 15.48 -7.52
CA GLY A 410 1.85 16.01 -6.52
C GLY A 410 0.42 15.46 -6.64
N VAL A 411 0.12 14.57 -7.60
CA VAL A 411 -1.24 14.03 -7.76
C VAL A 411 -1.66 13.14 -6.59
N ALA A 412 -0.69 12.57 -5.86
CA ALA A 412 -0.97 11.81 -4.65
C ALA A 412 -1.59 12.68 -3.54
N GLU A 413 -1.24 13.96 -3.48
CA GLU A 413 -1.83 14.93 -2.54
C GLU A 413 -3.19 15.44 -3.07
N MET A 414 -3.30 15.68 -4.39
CA MET A 414 -4.53 16.16 -5.02
C MET A 414 -5.68 15.17 -4.86
N ILE A 415 -5.42 13.88 -5.07
CA ILE A 415 -6.46 12.85 -5.08
C ILE A 415 -7.20 12.74 -3.74
N GLN A 416 -6.56 13.09 -2.63
CA GLN A 416 -7.19 13.12 -1.32
C GLN A 416 -8.38 14.09 -1.28
N PHE A 417 -8.22 15.28 -1.82
CA PHE A 417 -9.28 16.29 -1.83
C PHE A 417 -10.34 16.03 -2.91
N ILE A 418 -9.93 15.44 -4.02
CA ILE A 418 -10.86 14.96 -5.05
C ILE A 418 -11.78 13.88 -4.48
N ALA A 419 -11.26 12.96 -3.66
CA ALA A 419 -12.09 11.95 -2.99
C ALA A 419 -13.14 12.59 -2.06
N VAL A 420 -12.82 13.71 -1.39
CA VAL A 420 -13.80 14.47 -0.59
C VAL A 420 -14.91 15.03 -1.48
N ALA A 421 -14.57 15.59 -2.65
CA ALA A 421 -15.54 16.10 -3.60
C ALA A 421 -16.47 14.98 -4.12
N LEU A 422 -15.90 13.82 -4.51
CA LEU A 422 -16.69 12.68 -4.95
C LEU A 422 -17.60 12.15 -3.83
N LYS A 423 -17.10 12.10 -2.60
CA LYS A 423 -17.91 11.72 -1.43
C LYS A 423 -19.08 12.68 -1.17
N ALA A 424 -18.91 13.94 -1.50
CA ALA A 424 -19.96 14.97 -1.47
C ALA A 424 -20.88 14.92 -2.71
N ASN A 425 -20.70 13.94 -3.61
CA ASN A 425 -21.45 13.78 -4.87
C ASN A 425 -21.27 14.95 -5.86
N ALA A 426 -20.07 15.54 -5.92
CA ALA A 426 -19.76 16.64 -6.81
C ALA A 426 -20.04 16.27 -8.28
N THR A 427 -20.62 17.23 -9.00
CA THR A 427 -20.87 17.16 -10.44
C THR A 427 -19.69 17.71 -11.23
N TRP A 428 -19.62 17.40 -12.52
CA TRP A 428 -18.64 18.03 -13.40
C TRP A 428 -18.83 19.55 -13.48
N LEU A 429 -20.07 20.04 -13.37
CA LEU A 429 -20.35 21.46 -13.28
C LEU A 429 -19.67 22.11 -12.07
N ASP A 430 -19.64 21.44 -10.90
CA ASP A 430 -18.95 21.96 -9.73
C ASP A 430 -17.44 22.11 -9.99
N PHE A 431 -16.83 21.10 -10.64
CA PHE A 431 -15.40 21.18 -11.02
C PHE A 431 -15.14 22.34 -11.99
N ARG A 432 -15.83 22.38 -13.15
CA ARG A 432 -15.55 23.34 -14.22
C ARG A 432 -15.97 24.78 -13.90
N SER A 433 -16.85 25.00 -12.93
CA SER A 433 -17.25 26.33 -12.46
C SER A 433 -16.37 26.85 -11.34
N THR A 434 -15.53 25.99 -10.75
CA THR A 434 -14.54 26.41 -9.75
C THR A 434 -13.42 27.19 -10.42
N VAL A 435 -13.08 28.36 -9.85
CA VAL A 435 -11.99 29.19 -10.37
C VAL A 435 -10.67 28.42 -10.26
N ALA A 436 -9.95 28.31 -11.37
CA ALA A 436 -8.67 27.64 -11.46
C ALA A 436 -7.60 28.35 -10.62
N LEU A 437 -6.79 27.57 -9.90
CA LEU A 437 -5.65 28.10 -9.15
C LEU A 437 -4.42 28.16 -10.07
N HIS A 438 -4.09 29.36 -10.53
CA HIS A 438 -2.97 29.59 -11.45
C HIS A 438 -1.72 30.12 -10.72
N PRO A 439 -0.49 29.69 -11.08
CA PRO A 439 -0.16 28.61 -12.02
C PRO A 439 0.10 27.27 -11.27
N THR A 440 -0.70 26.27 -11.50
CA THR A 440 -0.54 24.92 -10.94
C THR A 440 -0.93 23.84 -11.94
N ILE A 441 -0.48 22.58 -11.76
CA ILE A 441 -0.99 21.47 -12.58
C ILE A 441 -2.46 21.15 -12.23
N ALA A 442 -2.92 21.50 -11.03
CA ALA A 442 -4.28 21.22 -10.57
C ALA A 442 -5.34 22.00 -11.38
N GLU A 443 -4.98 23.17 -11.96
CA GLU A 443 -5.90 23.95 -12.79
C GLU A 443 -6.38 23.18 -14.04
N GLU A 444 -5.54 22.30 -14.57
CA GLU A 444 -5.89 21.47 -15.71
C GLU A 444 -7.07 20.53 -15.43
N LEU A 445 -7.28 20.17 -14.17
CA LEU A 445 -8.43 19.33 -13.79
C LEU A 445 -9.77 20.08 -13.95
N VAL A 446 -9.82 21.37 -13.63
CA VAL A 446 -11.06 22.17 -13.70
C VAL A 446 -11.24 22.84 -15.06
N THR A 447 -10.22 22.84 -15.91
CA THR A 447 -10.27 23.39 -17.27
C THR A 447 -10.41 22.35 -18.38
N LEU A 448 -10.49 21.05 -18.05
CA LEU A 448 -10.75 19.96 -19.00
C LEU A 448 -12.00 20.22 -19.87
N LYS A 449 -11.89 19.87 -21.15
CA LYS A 449 -12.99 20.03 -22.14
C LYS A 449 -13.42 18.67 -22.71
#